data_66f84f0211a9ee9c81b42143d56679ff
#
_entry.id   66f84f0211a9ee9c81b42143d56679ff
#
_cell.length_a   1.000
_cell.length_b   1.000
_cell.length_c   1.000
_cell.angle_alpha   90.00
_cell.angle_beta   90.00
_cell.angle_gamma   90.00
#
_symmetry.space_group_name_H-M   'P 1'
#
loop_
_entity.id
_entity.type
_entity.pdbx_description
1 polymer ?
#
loop_
_entity_poly.entity_id
_entity_poly.type
_entity_poly.pdbx_seq_one_letter_code
_entity_poly.pdbx_strand_id
1 'polypeptide(L)'
;MKKRYFILLPVIAGLLFYYVYAGRITANTDTYIYALPFERGGSYEVVQGYGGLFTHQQIAALDFAMPEGTPVCAAREGTVYSYKNDSHDGGLLPGNKRKANYLIIRHDDGSFGCYWHLRQNGVVVKKGRVSKGQLIGYSGSTGQVLKPHLHFSVKRKLNYEMNSFVQTRFNTSEGIKILSSGRSYRKP
;
A
#
# COMPACT_ATOMS: atom_id res chain seq x y z
N MET A 1 -46.45 -16.60 -9.76
CA MET A 1 -45.34 -16.67 -8.77
C MET A 1 -44.01 -17.11 -9.41
N LYS A 2 -43.42 -16.34 -10.38
CA LYS A 2 -42.14 -16.74 -11.05
C LYS A 2 -41.14 -15.58 -11.24
N LYS A 3 -41.18 -14.48 -10.48
CA LYS A 3 -40.30 -13.30 -10.72
C LYS A 3 -39.17 -13.06 -9.69
N ARG A 4 -38.96 -13.94 -8.69
CA ARG A 4 -37.99 -13.68 -7.60
C ARG A 4 -36.60 -14.30 -7.76
N TYR A 5 -36.37 -15.14 -8.78
CA TYR A 5 -35.07 -15.84 -8.93
C TYR A 5 -34.06 -15.13 -9.85
N PHE A 6 -34.48 -14.11 -10.63
CA PHE A 6 -33.62 -13.47 -11.61
C PHE A 6 -32.58 -12.50 -11.05
N ILE A 7 -32.77 -12.01 -9.82
CA ILE A 7 -31.84 -11.03 -9.20
C ILE A 7 -30.74 -11.71 -8.35
N LEU A 8 -31.01 -12.92 -7.83
CA LEU A 8 -30.05 -13.65 -6.99
C LEU A 8 -28.85 -14.22 -7.79
N LEU A 9 -29.06 -14.66 -9.01
CA LEU A 9 -28.01 -15.26 -9.85
C LEU A 9 -26.85 -14.31 -10.15
N PRO A 10 -27.06 -13.06 -10.61
CA PRO A 10 -25.95 -12.13 -10.85
C PRO A 10 -25.23 -11.68 -9.57
N VAL A 11 -25.93 -11.62 -8.43
CA VAL A 11 -25.30 -11.30 -7.14
C VAL A 11 -24.41 -12.44 -6.65
N ILE A 12 -24.87 -13.69 -6.77
CA ILE A 12 -24.09 -14.89 -6.42
C ILE A 12 -22.90 -15.03 -7.35
N ALA A 13 -23.08 -14.84 -8.67
CA ALA A 13 -21.98 -14.86 -9.63
C ALA A 13 -20.95 -13.76 -9.37
N GLY A 14 -21.39 -12.55 -9.00
CA GLY A 14 -20.51 -11.45 -8.60
C GLY A 14 -19.72 -11.73 -7.32
N LEU A 15 -20.37 -12.32 -6.32
CA LEU A 15 -19.71 -12.74 -5.07
C LEU A 15 -18.72 -13.88 -5.29
N LEU A 16 -19.06 -14.86 -6.13
CA LEU A 16 -18.18 -15.98 -6.48
C LEU A 16 -16.97 -15.50 -7.28
N PHE A 17 -17.19 -14.60 -8.24
CA PHE A 17 -16.13 -13.95 -9.01
C PHE A 17 -15.20 -13.13 -8.09
N TYR A 18 -15.76 -12.34 -7.17
CA TYR A 18 -15.00 -11.61 -6.18
C TYR A 18 -14.18 -12.54 -5.27
N TYR A 19 -14.77 -13.63 -4.78
CA TYR A 19 -14.09 -14.61 -3.92
C TYR A 19 -12.94 -15.33 -4.63
N VAL A 20 -13.16 -15.81 -5.85
CA VAL A 20 -12.13 -16.43 -6.69
C VAL A 20 -11.03 -15.44 -7.05
N TYR A 21 -11.38 -14.19 -7.25
CA TYR A 21 -10.44 -13.13 -7.63
C TYR A 21 -9.61 -12.62 -6.43
N ALA A 22 -10.23 -12.42 -5.27
CA ALA A 22 -9.54 -12.10 -4.02
C ALA A 22 -8.60 -13.23 -3.58
N GLY A 23 -9.00 -14.49 -3.79
CA GLY A 23 -8.16 -15.66 -3.51
C GLY A 23 -6.87 -15.73 -4.34
N ARG A 24 -6.84 -15.16 -5.54
CA ARG A 24 -5.62 -15.09 -6.37
C ARG A 24 -4.58 -14.11 -5.84
N ILE A 25 -5.00 -13.03 -5.17
CA ILE A 25 -4.08 -12.06 -4.56
C ILE A 25 -3.39 -12.67 -3.33
N THR A 26 -4.09 -13.51 -2.58
CA THR A 26 -3.56 -14.18 -1.38
C THR A 26 -2.53 -15.26 -1.69
N ALA A 27 -2.51 -15.80 -2.90
CA ALA A 27 -1.59 -16.88 -3.29
C ALA A 27 -0.11 -16.43 -3.40
N ASN A 28 0.17 -15.12 -3.41
CA ASN A 28 1.51 -14.57 -3.57
C ASN A 28 1.97 -13.85 -2.30
N THR A 29 1.96 -14.55 -1.16
CA THR A 29 2.35 -13.99 0.15
C THR A 29 3.86 -14.05 0.35
N ASP A 30 4.45 -12.95 0.82
CA ASP A 30 5.85 -12.91 1.24
C ASP A 30 6.03 -13.61 2.59
N THR A 31 7.16 -14.27 2.77
CA THR A 31 7.56 -14.88 4.05
C THR A 31 8.21 -13.86 5.00
N TYR A 32 8.74 -12.75 4.50
CA TYR A 32 9.35 -11.70 5.30
C TYR A 32 8.33 -11.00 6.23
N ILE A 33 8.77 -10.62 7.43
CA ILE A 33 7.94 -9.88 8.39
C ILE A 33 8.35 -8.41 8.36
N TYR A 34 7.49 -7.59 7.78
CA TYR A 34 7.69 -6.15 7.62
C TYR A 34 7.41 -5.40 8.93
N ALA A 35 8.07 -4.28 9.14
CA ALA A 35 7.60 -3.29 10.12
C ALA A 35 6.45 -2.47 9.53
N LEU A 36 5.54 -1.97 10.37
CA LEU A 36 4.59 -0.95 9.94
C LEU A 36 5.34 0.30 9.46
N PRO A 37 4.92 0.93 8.34
CA PRO A 37 5.68 1.97 7.64
C PRO A 37 5.58 3.36 8.29
N PHE A 38 5.52 3.44 9.62
CA PHE A 38 5.44 4.67 10.41
C PHE A 38 6.22 4.52 11.72
N GLU A 39 6.27 5.55 12.53
CA GLU A 39 7.06 5.55 13.76
C GLU A 39 6.52 4.58 14.82
N ARG A 40 7.40 4.17 15.73
CA ARG A 40 7.06 3.34 16.88
C ARG A 40 5.96 4.00 17.72
N GLY A 41 4.99 3.21 18.15
CA GLY A 41 3.83 3.67 18.91
C GLY A 41 2.72 4.31 18.06
N GLY A 42 3.01 4.67 16.79
CA GLY A 42 2.01 5.15 15.85
C GLY A 42 0.93 4.10 15.57
N SER A 43 -0.30 4.56 15.33
CA SER A 43 -1.46 3.70 15.03
C SER A 43 -2.30 4.34 13.94
N TYR A 44 -2.47 3.65 12.81
CA TYR A 44 -3.22 4.17 11.67
C TYR A 44 -4.15 3.10 11.10
N GLU A 45 -5.32 3.55 10.65
CA GLU A 45 -6.31 2.70 10.00
C GLU A 45 -5.85 2.35 8.59
N VAL A 46 -6.07 1.10 8.19
CA VAL A 46 -6.00 0.66 6.79
C VAL A 46 -7.35 0.98 6.14
N VAL A 47 -7.43 2.09 5.41
CA VAL A 47 -8.67 2.52 4.74
C VAL A 47 -8.93 1.74 3.45
N GLN A 48 -7.88 1.22 2.81
CA GLN A 48 -8.00 0.29 1.69
C GLN A 48 -6.94 -0.81 1.79
N GLY A 49 -7.37 -2.05 1.74
CA GLY A 49 -6.53 -3.24 1.86
C GLY A 49 -6.29 -3.93 0.52
N TYR A 50 -5.73 -5.11 0.58
CA TYR A 50 -5.45 -5.98 -0.57
C TYR A 50 -6.73 -6.31 -1.35
N GLY A 51 -6.71 -6.12 -2.66
CA GLY A 51 -7.87 -6.34 -3.52
C GLY A 51 -9.04 -5.38 -3.30
N GLY A 52 -8.82 -4.26 -2.62
CA GLY A 52 -9.85 -3.27 -2.32
C GLY A 52 -10.54 -2.70 -3.57
N LEU A 53 -11.84 -2.40 -3.44
CA LEU A 53 -12.75 -2.13 -4.56
C LEU A 53 -12.44 -0.85 -5.35
N PHE A 54 -11.74 0.13 -4.77
CA PHE A 54 -11.48 1.41 -5.46
C PHE A 54 -10.27 1.33 -6.41
N THR A 55 -9.06 1.35 -5.86
CA THR A 55 -7.82 1.42 -6.66
C THR A 55 -6.94 0.18 -6.49
N HIS A 56 -7.27 -0.71 -5.56
CA HIS A 56 -6.52 -1.94 -5.28
C HIS A 56 -7.12 -3.20 -5.93
N GLN A 57 -8.08 -3.04 -6.85
CA GLN A 57 -8.58 -4.16 -7.64
C GLN A 57 -7.40 -4.87 -8.28
N GLN A 58 -7.15 -6.14 -7.93
CA GLN A 58 -6.06 -6.93 -8.50
C GLN A 58 -4.64 -6.62 -8.00
N ILE A 59 -4.44 -5.71 -7.06
CA ILE A 59 -3.12 -5.43 -6.50
C ILE A 59 -3.07 -5.66 -4.99
N ALA A 60 -1.92 -6.16 -4.52
CA ALA A 60 -1.66 -6.28 -3.10
C ALA A 60 -1.01 -4.98 -2.57
N ALA A 61 -1.85 -3.98 -2.29
CA ALA A 61 -1.43 -2.70 -1.72
C ALA A 61 -2.28 -2.34 -0.51
N LEU A 62 -1.77 -1.45 0.32
CA LEU A 62 -2.39 -0.95 1.57
C LEU A 62 -2.36 0.57 1.59
N ASP A 63 -3.50 1.18 1.91
CA ASP A 63 -3.60 2.62 2.16
C ASP A 63 -3.78 2.86 3.65
N PHE A 64 -2.78 3.47 4.29
CA PHE A 64 -2.82 3.88 5.69
C PHE A 64 -3.31 5.33 5.80
N ALA A 65 -4.40 5.57 6.55
CA ALA A 65 -4.95 6.90 6.82
C ALA A 65 -3.98 7.73 7.66
N MET A 66 -2.95 8.25 7.03
CA MET A 66 -1.92 9.06 7.66
C MET A 66 -2.12 10.54 7.28
N PRO A 67 -2.34 11.46 8.24
CA PRO A 67 -2.37 12.89 7.99
C PRO A 67 -1.13 13.35 7.22
N GLU A 68 -1.25 14.40 6.43
CA GLU A 68 -0.11 14.97 5.72
C GLU A 68 1.00 15.38 6.70
N GLY A 69 2.25 15.09 6.35
CA GLY A 69 3.40 15.36 7.20
C GLY A 69 3.69 14.32 8.27
N THR A 70 2.92 13.22 8.32
CA THR A 70 3.23 12.11 9.23
C THR A 70 4.52 11.41 8.81
N PRO A 71 5.45 11.11 9.76
CA PRO A 71 6.67 10.38 9.47
C PRO A 71 6.42 9.02 8.83
N VAL A 72 7.06 8.76 7.70
CA VAL A 72 7.06 7.47 6.99
C VAL A 72 8.40 6.79 7.20
N CYS A 73 8.37 5.54 7.67
CA CYS A 73 9.54 4.74 7.95
C CYS A 73 9.68 3.56 7.00
N ALA A 74 10.91 3.13 6.73
CA ALA A 74 11.17 1.93 5.93
C ALA A 74 10.58 0.69 6.60
N ALA A 75 9.68 0.00 5.92
CA ALA A 75 9.06 -1.24 6.42
C ALA A 75 10.03 -2.43 6.42
N ARG A 76 11.06 -2.36 5.59
CA ARG A 76 12.15 -3.32 5.45
C ARG A 76 13.42 -2.58 5.00
N GLU A 77 14.59 -3.09 5.40
CA GLU A 77 15.90 -2.60 4.95
C GLU A 77 16.09 -2.80 3.44
N GLY A 78 17.00 -2.01 2.87
CA GLY A 78 17.33 -2.10 1.44
C GLY A 78 18.11 -0.88 0.96
N THR A 79 18.16 -0.69 -0.34
CA THR A 79 18.84 0.44 -1.00
C THR A 79 17.82 1.28 -1.76
N VAL A 80 17.90 2.60 -1.66
CA VAL A 80 17.06 3.52 -2.44
C VAL A 80 17.27 3.23 -3.92
N TYR A 81 16.19 2.86 -4.59
CA TYR A 81 16.19 2.54 -6.02
C TYR A 81 15.78 3.75 -6.87
N SER A 82 14.69 4.42 -6.48
CA SER A 82 14.16 5.57 -7.21
C SER A 82 13.25 6.41 -6.30
N TYR A 83 13.13 7.70 -6.60
CA TYR A 83 12.19 8.60 -5.93
C TYR A 83 11.73 9.72 -6.85
N LYS A 84 10.58 10.33 -6.49
CA LYS A 84 10.07 11.61 -6.98
C LYS A 84 9.67 12.46 -5.78
N ASN A 85 9.98 13.75 -5.78
CA ASN A 85 9.87 14.58 -4.58
C ASN A 85 9.42 16.02 -4.84
N ASP A 86 9.09 16.37 -6.07
CA ASP A 86 8.90 17.74 -6.56
C ASP A 86 7.44 18.15 -6.76
N SER A 87 6.52 17.19 -6.84
CA SER A 87 5.12 17.47 -7.08
C SER A 87 4.43 18.06 -5.84
N HIS A 88 3.58 19.06 -6.07
CA HIS A 88 2.60 19.58 -5.11
C HIS A 88 1.17 19.25 -5.50
N ASP A 89 0.97 18.65 -6.67
CA ASP A 89 -0.35 18.38 -7.24
C ASP A 89 -0.97 17.10 -6.68
N GLY A 90 -2.23 17.20 -6.27
CA GLY A 90 -3.04 16.08 -5.83
C GLY A 90 -4.51 16.24 -6.22
N GLY A 91 -5.31 15.19 -6.02
CA GLY A 91 -6.75 15.19 -6.25
C GLY A 91 -7.22 14.02 -7.12
N LEU A 92 -8.55 13.89 -7.25
CA LEU A 92 -9.20 12.72 -7.86
C LEU A 92 -9.03 12.58 -9.37
N LEU A 93 -8.63 13.63 -10.08
CA LEU A 93 -8.53 13.60 -11.53
C LEU A 93 -7.50 12.55 -11.99
N PRO A 94 -7.83 11.70 -12.99
CA PRO A 94 -6.92 10.64 -13.49
C PRO A 94 -5.55 11.16 -13.92
N GLY A 95 -5.45 12.39 -14.44
CA GLY A 95 -4.21 13.05 -14.82
C GLY A 95 -3.22 13.25 -13.65
N ASN A 96 -3.70 13.25 -12.41
CA ASN A 96 -2.85 13.37 -11.24
C ASN A 96 -2.09 12.09 -10.90
N LYS A 97 -2.45 10.93 -11.43
CA LYS A 97 -1.78 9.65 -11.13
C LYS A 97 -0.26 9.72 -11.30
N ARG A 98 0.23 10.40 -12.36
CA ARG A 98 1.67 10.55 -12.65
C ARG A 98 2.35 11.62 -11.80
N LYS A 99 1.60 12.38 -11.01
CA LYS A 99 2.11 13.47 -10.19
C LYS A 99 2.40 13.05 -8.75
N ALA A 100 2.16 11.79 -8.39
CA ALA A 100 2.47 11.28 -7.05
C ALA A 100 3.97 11.33 -6.77
N ASN A 101 4.36 11.90 -5.62
CA ASN A 101 5.69 11.72 -5.07
C ASN A 101 5.81 10.32 -4.46
N TYR A 102 7.00 9.75 -4.58
CA TYR A 102 7.23 8.38 -4.12
C TYR A 102 8.68 8.14 -3.71
N LEU A 103 8.88 7.08 -2.95
CA LEU A 103 10.17 6.45 -2.72
C LEU A 103 10.05 4.94 -2.96
N ILE A 104 10.99 4.38 -3.69
CA ILE A 104 11.12 2.94 -3.94
C ILE A 104 12.43 2.45 -3.35
N ILE A 105 12.35 1.42 -2.51
CA ILE A 105 13.50 0.76 -1.87
C ILE A 105 13.60 -0.66 -2.45
N ARG A 106 14.76 -1.00 -3.00
CA ARG A 106 15.09 -2.36 -3.43
C ARG A 106 15.64 -3.13 -2.23
N HIS A 107 15.04 -4.25 -1.91
CA HIS A 107 15.46 -5.17 -0.87
C HIS A 107 16.52 -6.16 -1.39
N ASP A 108 17.22 -6.84 -0.48
CA ASP A 108 18.33 -7.75 -0.83
C ASP A 108 17.85 -8.99 -1.59
N ASP A 109 16.58 -9.40 -1.44
CA ASP A 109 15.95 -10.47 -2.22
C ASP A 109 15.47 -10.04 -3.63
N GLY A 110 15.75 -8.80 -4.02
CA GLY A 110 15.35 -8.22 -5.31
C GLY A 110 13.93 -7.67 -5.35
N SER A 111 13.14 -7.82 -4.29
CA SER A 111 11.82 -7.18 -4.19
C SER A 111 11.92 -5.66 -3.94
N PHE A 112 10.81 -4.95 -4.09
CA PHE A 112 10.74 -3.50 -3.99
C PHE A 112 9.64 -3.09 -3.02
N GLY A 113 9.99 -2.33 -1.97
CA GLY A 113 9.05 -1.60 -1.13
C GLY A 113 8.73 -0.24 -1.76
N CYS A 114 7.47 0.01 -2.05
CA CYS A 114 7.00 1.21 -2.75
C CYS A 114 6.13 2.06 -1.83
N TYR A 115 6.50 3.33 -1.64
CA TYR A 115 5.85 4.30 -0.76
C TYR A 115 5.38 5.47 -1.61
N TRP A 116 4.07 5.69 -1.73
CA TRP A 116 3.46 6.67 -2.61
C TRP A 116 2.67 7.74 -1.87
N HIS A 117 2.34 8.80 -2.58
CA HIS A 117 1.59 9.97 -2.12
C HIS A 117 2.33 10.80 -1.06
N LEU A 118 3.67 10.76 -1.08
CA LEU A 118 4.50 11.57 -0.19
C LEU A 118 4.30 13.07 -0.48
N ARG A 119 4.44 13.91 0.55
CA ARG A 119 4.34 15.37 0.37
C ARG A 119 5.44 15.92 -0.52
N GLN A 120 5.24 17.11 -1.05
CA GLN A 120 6.30 17.84 -1.75
C GLN A 120 7.52 18.01 -0.82
N ASN A 121 8.71 17.75 -1.36
CA ASN A 121 9.98 17.76 -0.61
C ASN A 121 9.98 16.85 0.63
N GLY A 122 9.07 15.85 0.68
CA GLY A 122 8.90 14.97 1.81
C GLY A 122 9.84 13.76 1.85
N VAL A 123 10.56 13.44 0.77
CA VAL A 123 11.56 12.36 0.76
C VAL A 123 12.85 12.85 1.42
N VAL A 124 13.27 12.23 2.53
CA VAL A 124 14.46 12.64 3.28
C VAL A 124 15.70 11.80 2.95
N VAL A 125 15.54 10.59 2.45
CA VAL A 125 16.64 9.71 2.01
C VAL A 125 16.58 9.54 0.50
N LYS A 126 17.52 10.15 -0.23
CA LYS A 126 17.51 10.19 -1.70
C LYS A 126 18.42 9.15 -2.36
N LYS A 127 19.34 8.53 -1.61
CA LYS A 127 20.30 7.53 -2.09
C LYS A 127 20.87 6.72 -0.93
N GLY A 128 21.50 5.60 -1.26
CA GLY A 128 22.20 4.75 -0.29
C GLY A 128 21.29 3.73 0.39
N ARG A 129 21.83 3.05 1.38
CA ARG A 129 21.14 2.01 2.15
C ARG A 129 20.28 2.62 3.24
N VAL A 130 19.15 2.02 3.50
CA VAL A 130 18.25 2.34 4.62
C VAL A 130 18.06 1.11 5.50
N SER A 131 17.93 1.35 6.80
CA SER A 131 17.61 0.31 7.77
C SER A 131 16.10 0.20 7.97
N LYS A 132 15.62 -0.98 8.34
CA LYS A 132 14.22 -1.20 8.75
C LYS A 132 13.86 -0.26 9.91
N GLY A 133 12.75 0.46 9.78
CA GLY A 133 12.31 1.45 10.77
C GLY A 133 12.92 2.84 10.62
N GLN A 134 13.91 3.04 9.76
CA GLN A 134 14.51 4.35 9.50
C GLN A 134 13.48 5.31 8.87
N LEU A 135 13.47 6.58 9.32
CA LEU A 135 12.71 7.66 8.67
C LEU A 135 13.19 7.84 7.22
N ILE A 136 12.26 7.78 6.28
CA ILE A 136 12.53 7.88 4.83
C ILE A 136 11.77 9.01 4.15
N GLY A 137 10.73 9.53 4.79
CA GLY A 137 9.92 10.61 4.23
C GLY A 137 8.74 10.98 5.11
N TYR A 138 7.82 11.74 4.50
CA TYR A 138 6.59 12.17 5.15
C TYR A 138 5.40 11.93 4.23
N SER A 139 4.28 11.45 4.80
CA SER A 139 3.01 11.27 4.09
C SER A 139 2.49 12.59 3.51
N GLY A 140 1.66 12.51 2.50
CA GLY A 140 1.08 13.66 1.83
C GLY A 140 -0.20 13.33 1.08
N SER A 141 -0.48 14.18 0.10
CA SER A 141 -1.69 14.11 -0.74
C SER A 141 -1.37 14.30 -2.22
N THR A 142 -0.14 14.00 -2.66
CA THR A 142 0.26 14.17 -4.08
C THR A 142 -0.20 12.99 -4.93
N GLY A 143 -0.51 13.27 -6.21
CA GLY A 143 -1.01 12.26 -7.13
C GLY A 143 -2.53 12.09 -7.10
N GLN A 144 -3.04 10.93 -7.51
CA GLN A 144 -4.47 10.65 -7.52
C GLN A 144 -4.94 10.18 -6.13
N VAL A 145 -5.42 11.10 -5.32
CA VAL A 145 -5.82 10.88 -3.92
C VAL A 145 -7.13 11.60 -3.59
N LEU A 146 -7.94 11.02 -2.71
CA LEU A 146 -9.14 11.63 -2.14
C LEU A 146 -8.81 12.38 -0.84
N LYS A 147 -7.99 11.76 0.01
CA LYS A 147 -7.56 12.26 1.32
C LYS A 147 -6.10 11.91 1.53
N PRO A 148 -5.34 12.65 2.37
CA PRO A 148 -3.98 12.28 2.72
C PRO A 148 -3.90 10.84 3.23
N HIS A 149 -2.96 10.07 2.69
CA HIS A 149 -2.68 8.70 3.11
C HIS A 149 -1.30 8.26 2.62
N LEU A 150 -0.77 7.19 3.18
CA LEU A 150 0.36 6.48 2.63
C LEU A 150 -0.15 5.26 1.87
N HIS A 151 0.07 5.22 0.55
CA HIS A 151 -0.09 3.99 -0.22
C HIS A 151 1.21 3.21 -0.17
N PHE A 152 1.15 1.99 0.35
CA PHE A 152 2.28 1.07 0.48
C PHE A 152 2.03 -0.24 -0.27
N SER A 153 3.03 -0.68 -1.02
CA SER A 153 3.01 -2.00 -1.67
C SER A 153 4.40 -2.62 -1.74
N VAL A 154 4.45 -3.94 -1.82
CA VAL A 154 5.67 -4.68 -2.13
C VAL A 154 5.51 -5.35 -3.49
N LYS A 155 6.57 -5.27 -4.32
CA LYS A 155 6.56 -5.83 -5.67
C LYS A 155 7.79 -6.70 -5.90
N ARG A 156 7.62 -7.78 -6.68
CA ARG A 156 8.76 -8.57 -7.19
C ARG A 156 9.38 -7.96 -8.44
N LYS A 157 8.57 -7.22 -9.24
CA LYS A 157 9.01 -6.49 -10.44
C LYS A 157 8.35 -5.11 -10.47
N LEU A 158 9.04 -4.10 -10.98
CA LEU A 158 8.50 -2.74 -11.12
C LEU A 158 7.67 -2.61 -12.40
N ASN A 159 6.61 -3.42 -12.52
CA ASN A 159 5.59 -3.32 -13.54
C ASN A 159 4.20 -3.28 -12.88
N TYR A 160 3.15 -3.13 -13.69
CA TYR A 160 1.76 -3.11 -13.20
C TYR A 160 1.05 -4.46 -13.35
N GLU A 161 1.79 -5.54 -13.62
CA GLU A 161 1.21 -6.88 -13.63
C GLU A 161 0.78 -7.30 -12.23
N MET A 162 -0.38 -7.91 -12.12
CA MET A 162 -0.97 -8.35 -10.83
C MET A 162 -0.05 -9.29 -10.06
N ASN A 163 0.61 -10.20 -10.77
CA ASN A 163 1.53 -11.17 -10.20
C ASN A 163 2.84 -10.56 -9.66
N SER A 164 3.10 -9.28 -9.93
CA SER A 164 4.25 -8.57 -9.38
C SER A 164 4.02 -8.07 -7.96
N PHE A 165 2.77 -7.87 -7.53
CA PHE A 165 2.43 -7.44 -6.18
C PHE A 165 2.40 -8.61 -5.20
N VAL A 166 2.83 -8.35 -3.97
CA VAL A 166 2.98 -9.38 -2.93
C VAL A 166 2.23 -8.97 -1.68
N GLN A 167 1.38 -9.86 -1.18
CA GLN A 167 0.75 -9.69 0.12
C GLN A 167 1.80 -9.84 1.22
N THR A 168 1.85 -8.91 2.16
CA THR A 168 2.87 -8.81 3.19
C THR A 168 2.32 -9.10 4.60
N ARG A 169 3.18 -9.59 5.48
CA ARG A 169 2.90 -9.77 6.91
C ARG A 169 3.64 -8.71 7.71
N PHE A 170 3.00 -8.14 8.71
CA PHE A 170 3.56 -7.06 9.52
C PHE A 170 3.67 -7.46 10.98
N ASN A 171 4.75 -6.99 11.63
CA ASN A 171 4.86 -6.99 13.07
C ASN A 171 4.02 -5.83 13.64
N THR A 172 3.00 -6.16 14.42
CA THR A 172 2.09 -5.21 15.07
C THR A 172 2.12 -5.41 16.59
N SER A 173 1.56 -4.48 17.36
CA SER A 173 1.39 -4.64 18.82
C SER A 173 0.54 -5.87 19.22
N GLU A 174 -0.22 -6.44 18.27
CA GLU A 174 -1.03 -7.65 18.44
C GLU A 174 -0.37 -8.91 17.85
N GLY A 175 0.93 -8.86 17.54
CA GLY A 175 1.67 -9.93 16.86
C GLY A 175 1.71 -9.78 15.34
N ILE A 176 2.12 -10.87 14.66
CA ILE A 176 2.27 -10.87 13.19
C ILE A 176 0.89 -10.97 12.53
N LYS A 177 0.57 -10.00 11.66
CA LYS A 177 -0.72 -9.92 10.97
C LYS A 177 -0.56 -9.71 9.46
N ILE A 178 -1.51 -10.23 8.69
CA ILE A 178 -1.88 -9.71 7.38
C ILE A 178 -2.95 -8.64 7.65
N LEU A 179 -2.73 -7.43 7.13
CA LEU A 179 -3.59 -6.30 7.46
C LEU A 179 -4.88 -6.29 6.64
N SER A 180 -5.97 -5.83 7.24
CA SER A 180 -7.31 -5.76 6.63
C SER A 180 -7.86 -4.33 6.68
N SER A 181 -8.68 -3.95 5.69
CA SER A 181 -9.40 -2.67 5.68
C SER A 181 -10.30 -2.51 6.91
N GLY A 182 -10.52 -1.26 7.33
CA GLY A 182 -11.40 -0.89 8.44
C GLY A 182 -10.82 -1.19 9.83
N ARG A 183 -9.53 -1.51 9.92
CA ARG A 183 -8.84 -1.76 11.19
C ARG A 183 -7.62 -0.87 11.36
N SER A 184 -7.40 -0.37 12.57
CA SER A 184 -6.18 0.34 12.95
C SER A 184 -5.14 -0.65 13.46
N TYR A 185 -3.87 -0.40 13.11
CA TYR A 185 -2.75 -1.22 13.56
C TYR A 185 -1.68 -0.33 14.19
N ARG A 186 -1.21 -0.75 15.38
CA ARG A 186 -0.17 -0.04 16.12
C ARG A 186 1.18 -0.71 15.93
N LYS A 187 2.21 0.12 15.67
CA LYS A 187 3.61 -0.33 15.62
C LYS A 187 4.16 -0.53 17.05
N PRO A 188 4.72 -1.72 17.36
CA PRO A 188 5.29 -2.02 18.67
C PRO A 188 6.56 -1.23 18.97
#